data_c6965fee8aeabf20672170b6e1033181
#
_entry.id   c6965fee8aeabf20672170b6e1033181
#
_cell.length_a   1.000
_cell.length_b   1.000
_cell.length_c   1.000
_cell.angle_alpha   90.00
_cell.angle_beta   90.00
_cell.angle_gamma   90.00
#
_symmetry.space_group_name_H-M   'P 1'
#
loop_
_entity.id
_entity.type
_entity.pdbx_description
1 polymer ?
#
loop_
_entity_poly.entity_id
_entity_poly.type
_entity_poly.pdbx_seq_one_letter_code
_entity_poly.pdbx_strand_id
1 'polypeptide(L)'
;MIRFFTSIGGFLLGALLFAFLLTISFNPNFFAKVMLKDFAKSIAQPATNSLDKFLDDSVLEPILDSPQTLTSLGLHQLDFLTNHNENLDDYSVEKSESDHEKFLAYYEKLNNFDETKLPDSAKLNLEVAKFAANIEKRGFENFRYYMGPFIQFYGTHLSFVNFMTDTHKLVSEKDAEDYIKRIAKIPDAIEQLMIFEKRRAEAGIYSPKFVYEKTLLQLTSLIETPTDQHPLFMSFKDASESMDLETDKKESMFLSLKDNIEKFKSSYARLKTLVEENSQNARE
;
A
#
# COMPACT_ATOMS: atom_id res chain seq x y z
N MET A 1 -24.38 -41.46 12.48
CA MET A 1 -23.97 -40.06 12.19
C MET A 1 -25.16 -39.11 11.93
N ILE A 2 -26.42 -39.52 12.20
CA ILE A 2 -27.65 -38.73 11.90
C ILE A 2 -28.27 -38.11 13.17
N ARG A 3 -27.73 -38.36 14.37
CA ARG A 3 -28.30 -37.85 15.64
C ARG A 3 -27.71 -36.52 16.13
N PHE A 4 -26.79 -35.91 15.41
CA PHE A 4 -26.14 -34.66 15.84
C PHE A 4 -26.88 -33.37 15.42
N PHE A 5 -27.81 -33.45 14.48
CA PHE A 5 -28.56 -32.30 13.96
C PHE A 5 -29.96 -32.09 14.60
N THR A 6 -30.36 -32.88 15.58
CA THR A 6 -31.70 -32.78 16.20
C THR A 6 -31.69 -32.05 17.55
N SER A 7 -30.56 -31.53 18.03
CA SER A 7 -30.48 -30.71 19.23
C SER A 7 -30.51 -29.23 18.89
N ILE A 8 -31.15 -28.41 19.72
CA ILE A 8 -31.16 -26.94 19.60
C ILE A 8 -29.73 -26.37 19.45
N GLY A 9 -28.75 -27.00 20.10
CA GLY A 9 -27.31 -26.65 19.95
C GLY A 9 -26.73 -26.90 18.55
N GLY A 10 -27.14 -27.98 17.88
CA GLY A 10 -26.71 -28.29 16.51
C GLY A 10 -27.31 -27.34 15.47
N PHE A 11 -28.56 -26.90 15.70
CA PHE A 11 -29.21 -25.90 14.84
C PHE A 11 -28.57 -24.51 15.00
N LEU A 12 -28.27 -24.11 16.24
CA LEU A 12 -27.54 -22.83 16.50
C LEU A 12 -26.11 -22.84 15.93
N LEU A 13 -25.40 -23.97 16.03
CA LEU A 13 -24.08 -24.10 15.44
C LEU A 13 -24.13 -24.07 13.90
N GLY A 14 -25.13 -24.73 13.31
CA GLY A 14 -25.37 -24.70 11.87
C GLY A 14 -25.77 -23.32 11.36
N ALA A 15 -26.62 -22.59 12.10
CA ALA A 15 -27.03 -21.24 11.77
C ALA A 15 -25.84 -20.25 11.90
N LEU A 16 -24.98 -20.40 12.92
CA LEU A 16 -23.76 -19.61 13.09
C LEU A 16 -22.74 -19.90 11.97
N LEU A 17 -22.56 -21.18 11.61
CA LEU A 17 -21.69 -21.56 10.48
C LEU A 17 -22.22 -21.03 9.14
N PHE A 18 -23.55 -21.07 8.94
CA PHE A 18 -24.17 -20.55 7.74
C PHE A 18 -24.10 -19.02 7.67
N ALA A 19 -24.34 -18.31 8.78
CA ALA A 19 -24.15 -16.87 8.89
C ALA A 19 -22.68 -16.48 8.64
N PHE A 20 -21.74 -17.26 9.17
CA PHE A 20 -20.31 -17.10 8.97
C PHE A 20 -19.91 -17.29 7.49
N LEU A 21 -20.41 -18.34 6.83
CA LEU A 21 -20.18 -18.58 5.41
C LEU A 21 -20.83 -17.50 4.52
N LEU A 22 -22.01 -17.00 4.88
CA LEU A 22 -22.64 -15.88 4.21
C LEU A 22 -21.81 -14.60 4.35
N THR A 23 -21.28 -14.31 5.54
CA THR A 23 -20.46 -13.12 5.77
C THR A 23 -19.18 -13.14 4.93
N ILE A 24 -18.53 -14.31 4.82
CA ILE A 24 -17.36 -14.51 3.93
C ILE A 24 -17.75 -14.30 2.47
N SER A 25 -18.90 -14.81 2.04
CA SER A 25 -19.36 -14.71 0.65
C SER A 25 -19.76 -13.28 0.26
N PHE A 26 -20.26 -12.48 1.21
CA PHE A 26 -20.72 -11.10 0.96
C PHE A 26 -19.63 -10.05 1.14
N ASN A 27 -18.62 -10.28 1.98
CA ASN A 27 -17.52 -9.35 2.17
C ASN A 27 -16.21 -10.06 2.62
N PRO A 28 -15.54 -10.76 1.69
CA PRO A 28 -14.32 -11.51 2.00
C PRO A 28 -13.21 -10.61 2.59
N ASN A 29 -13.10 -9.35 2.12
CA ASN A 29 -12.09 -8.42 2.61
C ASN A 29 -12.30 -8.01 4.07
N PHE A 30 -13.55 -7.84 4.49
CA PHE A 30 -13.86 -7.55 5.90
C PHE A 30 -13.43 -8.71 6.81
N PHE A 31 -13.74 -9.93 6.41
CA PHE A 31 -13.40 -11.12 7.19
C PHE A 31 -11.88 -11.33 7.25
N ALA A 32 -11.18 -11.14 6.13
CA ALA A 32 -9.73 -11.22 6.06
C ALA A 32 -9.07 -10.21 7.00
N LYS A 33 -9.54 -8.96 7.04
CA LYS A 33 -9.04 -7.92 7.96
C LYS A 33 -9.26 -8.30 9.43
N VAL A 34 -10.42 -8.86 9.77
CA VAL A 34 -10.69 -9.34 11.15
C VAL A 34 -9.73 -10.45 11.54
N MET A 35 -9.54 -11.45 10.67
CA MET A 35 -8.60 -12.56 10.93
C MET A 35 -7.16 -12.10 11.06
N LEU A 36 -6.70 -11.20 10.19
CA LEU A 36 -5.35 -10.65 10.27
C LEU A 36 -5.17 -9.80 11.55
N LYS A 37 -6.19 -9.03 11.93
CA LYS A 37 -6.16 -8.27 13.19
C LYS A 37 -6.07 -9.18 14.41
N ASP A 38 -6.83 -10.28 14.42
CA ASP A 38 -6.79 -11.25 15.51
C ASP A 38 -5.46 -12.02 15.52
N PHE A 39 -4.91 -12.36 14.36
CA PHE A 39 -3.58 -12.95 14.24
C PHE A 39 -2.49 -11.99 14.74
N ALA A 40 -2.49 -10.74 14.28
CA ALA A 40 -1.54 -9.73 14.74
C ALA A 40 -1.60 -9.54 16.27
N LYS A 41 -2.81 -9.50 16.84
CA LYS A 41 -3.00 -9.45 18.31
C LYS A 41 -2.49 -10.70 19.03
N SER A 42 -2.55 -11.86 18.40
CA SER A 42 -2.09 -13.12 19.02
C SER A 42 -0.58 -13.22 19.13
N ILE A 43 0.16 -12.52 18.25
CA ILE A 43 1.64 -12.47 18.26
C ILE A 43 2.20 -11.24 18.94
N ALA A 44 1.39 -10.19 19.14
CA ALA A 44 1.77 -8.99 19.87
C ALA A 44 1.85 -9.27 21.38
N GLN A 45 2.72 -8.55 22.08
CA GLN A 45 2.66 -8.57 23.54
C GLN A 45 1.33 -8.00 24.03
N PRO A 46 0.71 -8.60 25.05
CA PRO A 46 -0.56 -8.08 25.56
C PRO A 46 -0.39 -6.64 26.05
N ALA A 47 -1.30 -5.77 25.62
CA ALA A 47 -1.35 -4.39 26.06
C ALA A 47 -1.45 -4.32 27.60
N THR A 48 -0.56 -3.55 28.21
CA THR A 48 -0.46 -3.48 29.68
C THR A 48 -1.42 -2.48 30.29
N ASN A 49 -1.95 -1.56 29.47
CA ASN A 49 -2.90 -0.53 29.89
C ASN A 49 -3.79 -0.09 28.70
N SER A 50 -4.75 0.79 28.99
CA SER A 50 -5.71 1.27 27.98
C SER A 50 -5.09 2.10 26.86
N LEU A 51 -3.99 2.80 27.13
CA LEU A 51 -3.24 3.56 26.13
C LEU A 51 -2.53 2.62 25.16
N ASP A 52 -1.80 1.62 25.66
CA ASP A 52 -1.10 0.66 24.81
C ASP A 52 -2.08 -0.01 23.86
N LYS A 53 -3.23 -0.46 24.37
CA LYS A 53 -4.28 -1.03 23.53
C LYS A 53 -4.78 -0.07 22.45
N PHE A 54 -4.97 1.21 22.80
CA PHE A 54 -5.41 2.22 21.84
C PHE A 54 -4.37 2.47 20.77
N LEU A 55 -3.08 2.57 21.14
CA LEU A 55 -1.98 2.76 20.20
C LEU A 55 -1.82 1.55 19.26
N ASP A 56 -1.85 0.34 19.80
CA ASP A 56 -1.76 -0.90 19.03
C ASP A 56 -2.91 -1.00 18.00
N ASP A 57 -4.15 -0.77 18.44
CA ASP A 57 -5.32 -0.80 17.54
C ASP A 57 -5.23 0.28 16.45
N SER A 58 -4.64 1.45 16.73
CA SER A 58 -4.50 2.54 15.77
C SER A 58 -3.44 2.29 14.69
N VAL A 59 -2.41 1.50 14.99
CA VAL A 59 -1.35 1.13 14.03
C VAL A 59 -1.81 0.01 13.10
N LEU A 60 -2.63 -0.91 13.57
CA LEU A 60 -3.04 -2.07 12.79
C LEU A 60 -3.92 -1.73 11.59
N GLU A 61 -4.83 -0.78 11.72
CA GLU A 61 -5.76 -0.44 10.63
C GLU A 61 -5.05 0.08 9.38
N PRO A 62 -4.12 1.07 9.46
CA PRO A 62 -3.35 1.50 8.29
C PRO A 62 -2.51 0.39 7.65
N ILE A 63 -1.92 -0.50 8.46
CA ILE A 63 -1.15 -1.65 7.95
C ILE A 63 -2.04 -2.57 7.11
N LEU A 64 -3.22 -2.91 7.63
CA LEU A 64 -4.16 -3.80 6.95
C LEU A 64 -4.80 -3.16 5.71
N ASP A 65 -4.82 -1.83 5.62
CA ASP A 65 -5.32 -1.09 4.47
C ASP A 65 -4.27 -0.88 3.36
N SER A 66 -2.99 -1.22 3.62
CA SER A 66 -1.90 -1.05 2.66
C SER A 66 -1.42 -2.40 2.09
N PRO A 67 -1.81 -2.76 0.86
CA PRO A 67 -1.32 -3.95 0.17
C PRO A 67 0.21 -4.02 0.09
N GLN A 68 0.87 -2.88 -0.15
CA GLN A 68 2.32 -2.82 -0.24
C GLN A 68 3.00 -3.02 1.12
N THR A 69 2.41 -2.49 2.20
CA THR A 69 2.91 -2.74 3.56
C THR A 69 2.79 -4.21 3.93
N LEU A 70 1.66 -4.87 3.63
CA LEU A 70 1.47 -6.31 3.89
C LEU A 70 2.51 -7.15 3.15
N THR A 71 2.81 -6.81 1.90
CA THR A 71 3.87 -7.48 1.13
C THR A 71 5.25 -7.23 1.77
N SER A 72 5.56 -5.99 2.17
CA SER A 72 6.84 -5.61 2.78
C SER A 72 7.09 -6.29 4.13
N LEU A 73 6.02 -6.55 4.88
CA LEU A 73 6.07 -7.32 6.12
C LEU A 73 6.26 -8.83 5.90
N GLY A 74 6.33 -9.28 4.65
CA GLY A 74 6.50 -10.69 4.31
C GLY A 74 5.24 -11.53 4.51
N LEU A 75 4.06 -10.92 4.55
CA LEU A 75 2.78 -11.60 4.76
C LEU A 75 2.21 -12.23 3.48
N HIS A 76 3.06 -12.50 2.47
CA HIS A 76 2.68 -13.15 1.23
C HIS A 76 1.97 -14.51 1.44
N GLN A 77 2.30 -15.23 2.52
CA GLN A 77 1.61 -16.48 2.88
C GLN A 77 0.13 -16.27 3.27
N LEU A 78 -0.25 -15.05 3.64
CA LEU A 78 -1.62 -14.67 4.00
C LEU A 78 -2.36 -13.99 2.84
N ASP A 79 -1.77 -13.95 1.65
CA ASP A 79 -2.35 -13.30 0.47
C ASP A 79 -3.72 -13.89 0.09
N PHE A 80 -3.94 -15.19 0.35
CA PHE A 80 -5.24 -15.83 0.13
C PHE A 80 -6.40 -15.18 0.90
N LEU A 81 -6.10 -14.38 1.94
CA LEU A 81 -7.09 -13.64 2.71
C LEU A 81 -7.42 -12.27 2.12
N THR A 82 -6.46 -11.60 1.50
CA THR A 82 -6.56 -10.18 1.14
C THR A 82 -6.25 -9.89 -0.31
N ASN A 83 -5.68 -10.84 -1.06
CA ASN A 83 -5.14 -10.66 -2.41
C ASN A 83 -4.23 -9.41 -2.48
N HIS A 84 -3.46 -9.14 -1.42
CA HIS A 84 -2.66 -7.92 -1.33
C HIS A 84 -1.49 -7.93 -2.33
N ASN A 85 -0.96 -9.11 -2.71
CA ASN A 85 0.17 -9.20 -3.62
C ASN A 85 -0.16 -8.77 -5.06
N GLU A 86 -1.41 -8.86 -5.48
CA GLU A 86 -1.84 -8.36 -6.80
C GLU A 86 -2.25 -6.88 -6.81
N ASN A 87 -2.19 -6.18 -5.64
CA ASN A 87 -2.68 -4.83 -5.47
C ASN A 87 -1.57 -3.84 -5.09
N LEU A 88 -1.77 -2.58 -5.46
CA LEU A 88 -1.02 -1.43 -4.95
C LEU A 88 -1.86 -0.69 -3.91
N ASP A 89 -1.21 0.19 -3.16
CA ASP A 89 -1.89 1.15 -2.31
C ASP A 89 -2.71 2.12 -3.17
N ASP A 90 -3.73 2.72 -2.58
CA ASP A 90 -4.51 3.76 -3.23
C ASP A 90 -3.82 5.13 -3.02
N TYR A 91 -3.34 5.73 -4.11
CA TYR A 91 -2.64 7.00 -4.14
C TYR A 91 -3.54 8.18 -4.46
N SER A 92 -4.86 7.98 -4.48
CA SER A 92 -5.83 9.04 -4.78
C SER A 92 -5.84 10.12 -3.70
N VAL A 93 -6.21 11.32 -4.12
CA VAL A 93 -6.38 12.45 -3.19
C VAL A 93 -7.54 12.17 -2.24
N GLU A 94 -8.57 11.51 -2.71
CA GLU A 94 -9.75 11.10 -1.94
C GLU A 94 -9.36 10.15 -0.81
N LYS A 95 -8.47 9.19 -1.08
CA LYS A 95 -7.92 8.30 -0.05
C LYS A 95 -7.14 9.08 1.00
N SER A 96 -6.26 9.98 0.55
CA SER A 96 -5.46 10.83 1.44
C SER A 96 -6.34 11.71 2.34
N GLU A 97 -7.43 12.27 1.81
CA GLU A 97 -8.39 13.05 2.57
C GLU A 97 -9.17 12.19 3.57
N SER A 98 -9.65 11.04 3.16
CA SER A 98 -10.33 10.08 4.04
C SER A 98 -9.42 9.57 5.16
N ASP A 99 -8.15 9.30 4.87
CA ASP A 99 -7.19 8.88 5.90
C ASP A 99 -6.89 10.00 6.88
N HIS A 100 -6.85 11.25 6.41
CA HIS A 100 -6.71 12.41 7.29
C HIS A 100 -7.93 12.58 8.21
N GLU A 101 -9.16 12.38 7.72
CA GLU A 101 -10.36 12.40 8.57
C GLU A 101 -10.29 11.32 9.67
N LYS A 102 -9.88 10.10 9.33
CA LYS A 102 -9.66 9.04 10.33
C LYS A 102 -8.57 9.40 11.33
N PHE A 103 -7.50 10.03 10.84
CA PHE A 103 -6.42 10.53 11.69
C PHE A 103 -6.91 11.63 12.65
N LEU A 104 -7.77 12.56 12.21
CA LEU A 104 -8.34 13.57 13.09
C LEU A 104 -9.19 12.94 14.21
N ALA A 105 -9.97 11.91 13.90
CA ALA A 105 -10.71 11.17 14.93
C ALA A 105 -9.78 10.45 15.93
N TYR A 106 -8.65 9.91 15.46
CA TYR A 106 -7.59 9.38 16.32
C TYR A 106 -6.97 10.49 17.20
N TYR A 107 -6.62 11.63 16.60
CA TYR A 107 -6.03 12.79 17.26
C TYR A 107 -6.90 13.30 18.41
N GLU A 108 -8.21 13.43 18.19
CA GLU A 108 -9.18 13.84 19.22
C GLU A 108 -9.22 12.84 20.39
N LYS A 109 -9.32 11.53 20.09
CA LYS A 109 -9.32 10.49 21.12
C LYS A 109 -8.04 10.52 21.94
N LEU A 110 -6.88 10.67 21.28
CA LEU A 110 -5.58 10.73 21.94
C LEU A 110 -5.47 11.92 22.90
N ASN A 111 -5.96 13.10 22.50
CA ASN A 111 -5.93 14.30 23.34
C ASN A 111 -6.89 14.25 24.54
N ASN A 112 -7.97 13.49 24.42
CA ASN A 112 -8.96 13.30 25.46
C ASN A 112 -8.62 12.13 26.43
N PHE A 113 -7.41 11.55 26.33
CA PHE A 113 -7.00 10.46 27.20
C PHE A 113 -6.82 10.94 28.64
N ASP A 114 -7.41 10.21 29.60
CA ASP A 114 -7.33 10.53 31.03
C ASP A 114 -5.97 10.08 31.61
N GLU A 115 -5.04 11.01 31.69
CA GLU A 115 -3.67 10.77 32.15
C GLU A 115 -3.61 10.32 33.63
N THR A 116 -4.63 10.65 34.45
CA THR A 116 -4.65 10.29 35.85
C THR A 116 -4.81 8.80 36.08
N LYS A 117 -5.32 8.09 35.11
CA LYS A 117 -5.53 6.63 35.12
C LYS A 117 -4.36 5.83 34.53
N LEU A 118 -3.30 6.51 34.08
CA LEU A 118 -2.16 5.86 33.42
C LEU A 118 -1.00 5.70 34.41
N PRO A 119 -0.24 4.59 34.35
CA PRO A 119 1.04 4.46 35.01
C PRO A 119 2.05 5.47 34.44
N ASP A 120 3.05 5.85 35.25
CA ASP A 120 4.00 6.92 34.83
C ASP A 120 4.75 6.63 33.54
N SER A 121 5.08 5.36 33.26
CA SER A 121 5.69 4.96 31.98
C SER A 121 4.77 5.21 30.79
N ALA A 122 3.47 5.04 30.93
CA ALA A 122 2.50 5.27 29.88
C ALA A 122 2.18 6.77 29.68
N LYS A 123 2.37 7.60 30.70
CA LYS A 123 2.22 9.07 30.55
C LYS A 123 3.24 9.63 29.55
N LEU A 124 4.51 9.20 29.64
CA LEU A 124 5.53 9.60 28.66
C LEU A 124 5.16 9.14 27.24
N ASN A 125 4.67 7.90 27.08
CA ASN A 125 4.23 7.41 25.79
C ASN A 125 3.07 8.25 25.23
N LEU A 126 2.13 8.67 26.08
CA LEU A 126 1.03 9.54 25.67
C LEU A 126 1.52 10.91 25.22
N GLU A 127 2.46 11.53 25.94
CA GLU A 127 3.06 12.82 25.54
C GLU A 127 3.78 12.70 24.18
N VAL A 128 4.57 11.66 23.96
CA VAL A 128 5.25 11.40 22.68
C VAL A 128 4.23 11.19 21.57
N ALA A 129 3.18 10.40 21.81
CA ALA A 129 2.13 10.16 20.82
C ALA A 129 1.37 11.46 20.46
N LYS A 130 1.01 12.28 21.46
CA LYS A 130 0.39 13.61 21.25
C LYS A 130 1.29 14.54 20.45
N PHE A 131 2.58 14.56 20.76
CA PHE A 131 3.57 15.36 20.03
C PHE A 131 3.67 14.94 18.55
N ALA A 132 3.83 13.64 18.30
CA ALA A 132 3.90 13.08 16.95
C ALA A 132 2.60 13.36 16.15
N ALA A 133 1.45 13.13 16.78
CA ALA A 133 0.16 13.40 16.15
C ALA A 133 -0.06 14.90 15.84
N ASN A 134 0.45 15.81 16.68
CA ASN A 134 0.37 17.24 16.41
C ASN A 134 1.26 17.65 15.22
N ILE A 135 2.44 17.04 15.07
CA ILE A 135 3.29 17.26 13.89
C ILE A 135 2.58 16.77 12.63
N GLU A 136 2.00 15.57 12.65
CA GLU A 136 1.27 15.01 11.52
C GLU A 136 0.09 15.88 11.09
N LYS A 137 -0.74 16.29 12.06
CA LYS A 137 -1.86 17.21 11.82
C LYS A 137 -1.40 18.49 11.14
N ARG A 138 -0.38 19.16 11.68
CA ARG A 138 0.17 20.39 11.12
C ARG A 138 0.82 20.17 9.75
N GLY A 139 1.45 19.02 9.56
CA GLY A 139 2.03 18.60 8.29
C GLY A 139 0.99 18.55 7.18
N PHE A 140 -0.12 17.87 7.42
CA PHE A 140 -1.20 17.79 6.44
C PHE A 140 -1.90 19.15 6.20
N GLU A 141 -2.25 19.87 7.26
CA GLU A 141 -3.01 21.12 7.15
C GLU A 141 -2.23 22.27 6.48
N ASN A 142 -0.91 22.35 6.72
CA ASN A 142 -0.11 23.49 6.30
C ASN A 142 0.96 23.16 5.26
N PHE A 143 1.39 21.89 5.16
CA PHE A 143 2.56 21.52 4.39
C PHE A 143 2.34 20.35 3.44
N ARG A 144 1.11 19.85 3.25
CA ARG A 144 0.80 18.66 2.46
C ARG A 144 1.35 18.71 1.02
N TYR A 145 1.51 19.89 0.45
CA TYR A 145 2.01 20.09 -0.90
C TYR A 145 3.52 20.37 -1.00
N TYR A 146 4.23 20.49 0.12
CA TYR A 146 5.67 20.81 0.09
C TYR A 146 6.52 19.62 -0.39
N MET A 147 6.13 18.40 -0.06
CA MET A 147 6.80 17.21 -0.57
C MET A 147 6.05 16.67 -1.80
N GLY A 148 6.71 16.68 -2.95
CA GLY A 148 6.14 16.09 -4.18
C GLY A 148 6.35 14.58 -4.26
N PRO A 149 5.49 13.85 -4.98
CA PRO A 149 5.63 12.40 -5.16
C PRO A 149 6.77 12.02 -6.11
N PHE A 150 7.24 12.96 -6.92
CA PHE A 150 8.21 12.71 -7.99
C PHE A 150 9.52 13.48 -7.75
N ILE A 151 10.35 12.94 -6.85
CA ILE A 151 11.67 13.49 -6.52
C ILE A 151 12.77 12.46 -6.77
N GLN A 152 14.01 12.91 -7.00
CA GLN A 152 15.09 12.05 -7.49
C GLN A 152 15.54 10.91 -6.57
N PHE A 153 15.36 10.98 -5.25
CA PHE A 153 15.83 9.94 -4.32
C PHE A 153 14.71 9.00 -3.84
N TYR A 154 13.56 9.58 -3.48
CA TYR A 154 12.45 8.85 -2.86
C TYR A 154 11.17 8.96 -3.68
N GLY A 155 11.29 9.35 -4.95
CA GLY A 155 10.15 9.52 -5.82
C GLY A 155 9.40 8.20 -6.06
N THR A 156 8.08 8.25 -5.98
CA THR A 156 7.21 7.08 -6.11
C THR A 156 7.39 6.39 -7.46
N HIS A 157 7.79 7.13 -8.51
CA HIS A 157 8.13 6.58 -9.82
C HIS A 157 9.27 5.55 -9.77
N LEU A 158 10.27 5.73 -8.90
CA LEU A 158 11.33 4.74 -8.66
C LEU A 158 10.88 3.68 -7.66
N SER A 159 10.12 4.09 -6.65
CA SER A 159 9.66 3.18 -5.59
C SER A 159 8.82 2.04 -6.15
N PHE A 160 8.02 2.26 -7.20
CA PHE A 160 7.28 1.17 -7.85
C PHE A 160 8.21 0.13 -8.47
N VAL A 161 9.25 0.57 -9.19
CA VAL A 161 10.21 -0.36 -9.80
C VAL A 161 10.96 -1.13 -8.72
N ASN A 162 11.54 -0.45 -7.73
CA ASN A 162 12.28 -1.07 -6.63
C ASN A 162 11.41 -2.01 -5.79
N PHE A 163 10.15 -1.63 -5.52
CA PHE A 163 9.22 -2.49 -4.80
C PHE A 163 8.96 -3.80 -5.55
N MET A 164 8.77 -3.72 -6.86
CA MET A 164 8.53 -4.90 -7.69
C MET A 164 9.77 -5.77 -7.83
N THR A 165 10.98 -5.19 -7.93
CA THR A 165 12.22 -5.95 -8.11
C THR A 165 12.78 -6.51 -6.81
N ASP A 166 12.64 -5.79 -5.69
CA ASP A 166 13.35 -6.09 -4.46
C ASP A 166 12.44 -6.67 -3.35
N THR A 167 11.16 -6.28 -3.35
CA THR A 167 10.23 -6.61 -2.25
C THR A 167 9.19 -7.66 -2.62
N HIS A 168 8.62 -7.56 -3.84
CA HIS A 168 7.63 -8.54 -4.30
C HIS A 168 8.29 -9.90 -4.50
N LYS A 169 7.86 -10.90 -3.75
CA LYS A 169 8.41 -12.26 -3.84
C LYS A 169 7.93 -12.96 -5.11
N LEU A 170 8.86 -13.63 -5.78
CA LEU A 170 8.63 -14.40 -7.00
C LEU A 170 9.14 -15.84 -6.77
N VAL A 171 8.38 -16.64 -6.03
CA VAL A 171 8.77 -18.00 -5.65
C VAL A 171 7.77 -19.07 -6.09
N SER A 172 6.58 -18.68 -6.53
CA SER A 172 5.51 -19.56 -6.98
C SER A 172 4.81 -19.02 -8.22
N GLU A 173 4.04 -19.89 -8.90
CA GLU A 173 3.17 -19.50 -10.01
C GLU A 173 2.19 -18.39 -9.63
N LYS A 174 1.60 -18.47 -8.43
CA LYS A 174 0.69 -17.43 -7.90
C LYS A 174 1.42 -16.09 -7.76
N ASP A 175 2.65 -16.10 -7.23
CA ASP A 175 3.44 -14.86 -7.10
C ASP A 175 3.75 -14.26 -8.47
N ALA A 176 4.01 -15.08 -9.47
CA ALA A 176 4.24 -14.65 -10.85
C ALA A 176 2.98 -14.00 -11.47
N GLU A 177 1.80 -14.59 -11.25
CA GLU A 177 0.52 -14.01 -11.67
C GLU A 177 0.26 -12.66 -10.99
N ASP A 178 0.48 -12.59 -9.68
CA ASP A 178 0.26 -11.38 -8.88
C ASP A 178 1.24 -10.26 -9.26
N TYR A 179 2.50 -10.60 -9.56
CA TYR A 179 3.49 -9.67 -10.08
C TYR A 179 3.01 -8.98 -11.36
N ILE A 180 2.53 -9.76 -12.33
CA ILE A 180 2.03 -9.25 -13.61
C ILE A 180 0.80 -8.35 -13.39
N LYS A 181 -0.15 -8.77 -12.55
CA LYS A 181 -1.35 -8.00 -12.22
C LYS A 181 -1.01 -6.70 -11.51
N ARG A 182 -0.03 -6.72 -10.58
CA ARG A 182 0.39 -5.53 -9.85
C ARG A 182 1.06 -4.52 -10.76
N ILE A 183 1.93 -4.95 -11.69
CA ILE A 183 2.52 -4.06 -12.71
C ILE A 183 1.44 -3.41 -13.57
N ALA A 184 0.40 -4.14 -13.94
CA ALA A 184 -0.73 -3.61 -14.71
C ALA A 184 -1.46 -2.46 -14.01
N LYS A 185 -1.35 -2.32 -12.68
CA LYS A 185 -1.98 -1.26 -11.86
C LYS A 185 -1.09 -0.02 -11.67
N ILE A 186 0.20 -0.11 -11.99
CA ILE A 186 1.12 1.04 -11.85
C ILE A 186 0.68 2.26 -12.68
N PRO A 187 0.21 2.11 -13.93
CA PRO A 187 -0.28 3.25 -14.69
C PRO A 187 -1.38 4.05 -13.97
N ASP A 188 -2.35 3.39 -13.36
CA ASP A 188 -3.45 4.04 -12.62
C ASP A 188 -2.92 4.75 -11.37
N ALA A 189 -2.00 4.13 -10.63
CA ALA A 189 -1.36 4.75 -9.47
C ALA A 189 -0.55 6.00 -9.86
N ILE A 190 0.13 5.99 -11.01
CA ILE A 190 0.83 7.16 -11.56
C ILE A 190 -0.17 8.28 -11.90
N GLU A 191 -1.32 7.98 -12.51
CA GLU A 191 -2.34 8.99 -12.79
C GLU A 191 -2.89 9.63 -11.50
N GLN A 192 -3.14 8.85 -10.46
CA GLN A 192 -3.55 9.38 -9.15
C GLN A 192 -2.50 10.35 -8.58
N LEU A 193 -1.23 9.98 -8.63
CA LEU A 193 -0.13 10.83 -8.17
C LEU A 193 0.08 12.08 -9.04
N MET A 194 -0.19 11.99 -10.35
CA MET A 194 -0.16 13.16 -11.24
C MET A 194 -1.27 14.16 -10.89
N ILE A 195 -2.45 13.70 -10.44
CA ILE A 195 -3.52 14.59 -9.94
C ILE A 195 -3.01 15.37 -8.73
N PHE A 196 -2.35 14.71 -7.77
CA PHE A 196 -1.77 15.38 -6.62
C PHE A 196 -0.68 16.40 -7.02
N GLU A 197 0.21 16.03 -7.95
CA GLU A 197 1.25 16.94 -8.44
C GLU A 197 0.68 18.18 -9.15
N LYS A 198 -0.42 18.03 -9.91
CA LYS A 198 -1.14 19.16 -10.50
C LYS A 198 -1.72 20.09 -9.44
N ARG A 199 -2.33 19.54 -8.37
CA ARG A 199 -2.83 20.37 -7.24
C ARG A 199 -1.70 21.14 -6.53
N ARG A 200 -0.48 20.56 -6.44
CA ARG A 200 0.70 21.27 -5.95
C ARG A 200 1.04 22.47 -6.85
N ALA A 201 1.09 22.25 -8.15
CA ALA A 201 1.39 23.30 -9.13
C ALA A 201 0.31 24.42 -9.09
N GLU A 202 -0.98 24.07 -8.99
CA GLU A 202 -2.09 25.03 -8.80
C GLU A 202 -1.94 25.86 -7.52
N ALA A 203 -1.39 25.27 -6.46
CA ALA A 203 -1.05 25.98 -5.22
C ALA A 203 0.25 26.82 -5.34
N GLY A 204 0.90 26.84 -6.50
CA GLY A 204 2.15 27.57 -6.72
C GLY A 204 3.37 26.92 -6.09
N ILE A 205 3.29 25.62 -5.73
CA ILE A 205 4.36 24.89 -5.05
C ILE A 205 5.06 23.99 -6.05
N TYR A 206 6.31 24.27 -6.32
CA TYR A 206 7.18 23.54 -7.24
C TYR A 206 8.42 23.05 -6.51
N SER A 207 8.96 21.94 -6.95
CA SER A 207 10.29 21.49 -6.54
C SER A 207 11.37 22.40 -7.15
N PRO A 208 12.58 22.51 -6.59
CA PRO A 208 13.69 23.18 -7.24
C PRO A 208 13.98 22.58 -8.62
N LYS A 209 14.46 23.39 -9.56
CA LYS A 209 14.68 22.98 -10.96
C LYS A 209 15.58 21.75 -11.09
N PHE A 210 16.66 21.70 -10.32
CA PHE A 210 17.59 20.56 -10.34
C PHE A 210 16.90 19.23 -9.94
N VAL A 211 15.84 19.27 -9.12
CA VAL A 211 15.07 18.08 -8.73
C VAL A 211 14.32 17.55 -9.95
N TYR A 212 13.65 18.44 -10.70
CA TYR A 212 12.97 18.06 -11.94
C TYR A 212 13.94 17.54 -12.99
N GLU A 213 15.08 18.19 -13.18
CA GLU A 213 16.11 17.73 -14.13
C GLU A 213 16.59 16.30 -13.81
N LYS A 214 16.83 15.97 -12.54
CA LYS A 214 17.22 14.63 -12.12
C LYS A 214 16.09 13.61 -12.29
N THR A 215 14.85 14.00 -11.95
CA THR A 215 13.67 13.16 -12.16
C THR A 215 13.45 12.86 -13.64
N LEU A 216 13.63 13.84 -14.52
CA LEU A 216 13.51 13.66 -15.98
C LEU A 216 14.54 12.66 -16.52
N LEU A 217 15.78 12.68 -16.03
CA LEU A 217 16.78 11.68 -16.41
C LEU A 217 16.35 10.26 -16.01
N GLN A 218 15.78 10.09 -14.82
CA GLN A 218 15.29 8.80 -14.35
C GLN A 218 14.10 8.31 -15.15
N LEU A 219 13.13 9.18 -15.42
CA LEU A 219 11.95 8.84 -16.24
C LEU A 219 12.39 8.46 -17.67
N THR A 220 13.31 9.25 -18.26
CA THR A 220 13.85 8.97 -19.60
C THR A 220 14.52 7.59 -19.64
N SER A 221 15.34 7.26 -18.64
CA SER A 221 15.97 5.95 -18.56
C SER A 221 14.95 4.80 -18.50
N LEU A 222 13.90 4.92 -17.68
CA LEU A 222 12.86 3.88 -17.57
C LEU A 222 12.03 3.74 -18.84
N ILE A 223 11.75 4.84 -19.56
CA ILE A 223 10.97 4.83 -20.81
C ILE A 223 11.76 4.25 -21.98
N GLU A 224 13.04 4.64 -22.09
CA GLU A 224 13.89 4.30 -23.25
C GLU A 224 14.53 2.91 -23.15
N THR A 225 14.61 2.32 -21.93
CA THR A 225 15.13 0.97 -21.76
C THR A 225 14.28 -0.03 -22.57
N PRO A 226 14.87 -0.85 -23.44
CA PRO A 226 14.14 -1.90 -24.18
C PRO A 226 13.34 -2.79 -23.22
N THR A 227 12.14 -3.20 -23.62
CA THR A 227 11.22 -3.94 -22.77
C THR A 227 11.80 -5.24 -22.22
N ASP A 228 12.58 -5.94 -23.02
CA ASP A 228 13.28 -7.17 -22.64
C ASP A 228 14.51 -6.96 -21.74
N GLN A 229 14.95 -5.71 -21.58
CA GLN A 229 16.03 -5.27 -20.69
C GLN A 229 15.49 -4.43 -19.51
N HIS A 230 14.19 -4.16 -19.49
CA HIS A 230 13.60 -3.36 -18.42
C HIS A 230 13.71 -4.10 -17.07
N PRO A 231 14.04 -3.42 -15.95
CA PRO A 231 14.22 -4.06 -14.64
C PRO A 231 13.05 -4.97 -14.24
N LEU A 232 11.81 -4.54 -14.49
CA LEU A 232 10.61 -5.33 -14.22
C LEU A 232 10.56 -6.63 -15.03
N PHE A 233 11.06 -6.63 -16.28
CA PHE A 233 11.10 -7.82 -17.10
C PHE A 233 12.23 -8.76 -16.66
N MET A 234 13.40 -8.21 -16.39
CA MET A 234 14.58 -9.00 -16.00
C MET A 234 14.37 -9.69 -14.66
N SER A 235 13.82 -8.98 -13.66
CA SER A 235 13.49 -9.57 -12.35
C SER A 235 12.54 -10.78 -12.48
N PHE A 236 11.49 -10.64 -13.30
CA PHE A 236 10.56 -11.76 -13.56
C PHE A 236 11.23 -12.89 -14.31
N LYS A 237 12.02 -12.59 -15.34
CA LYS A 237 12.73 -13.58 -16.15
C LYS A 237 13.66 -14.43 -15.28
N ASP A 238 14.51 -13.78 -14.48
CA ASP A 238 15.50 -14.46 -13.64
C ASP A 238 14.79 -15.36 -12.59
N ALA A 239 13.74 -14.86 -11.95
CA ALA A 239 12.96 -15.64 -11.00
C ALA A 239 12.24 -16.83 -11.65
N SER A 240 11.70 -16.63 -12.85
CA SER A 240 10.95 -17.66 -13.59
C SER A 240 11.80 -18.87 -14.03
N GLU A 241 13.13 -18.76 -14.03
CA GLU A 241 14.05 -19.88 -14.33
C GLU A 241 14.03 -20.94 -13.22
N SER A 242 13.75 -20.55 -11.99
CA SER A 242 13.69 -21.44 -10.82
C SER A 242 12.27 -21.94 -10.50
N MET A 243 11.24 -21.44 -11.21
CA MET A 243 9.85 -21.83 -11.00
C MET A 243 9.48 -23.03 -11.89
N ASP A 244 8.70 -23.95 -11.33
CA ASP A 244 8.10 -25.05 -12.08
C ASP A 244 6.84 -24.55 -12.81
N LEU A 245 7.05 -23.89 -13.96
CA LEU A 245 5.98 -23.35 -14.80
C LEU A 245 5.87 -24.14 -16.10
N GLU A 246 4.66 -24.49 -16.50
CA GLU A 246 4.42 -25.06 -17.83
C GLU A 246 4.86 -24.09 -18.93
N THR A 247 5.45 -24.60 -20.01
CA THR A 247 6.04 -23.78 -21.10
C THR A 247 5.04 -22.79 -21.70
N ASP A 248 3.84 -23.25 -22.05
CA ASP A 248 2.81 -22.41 -22.66
C ASP A 248 2.34 -21.29 -21.70
N LYS A 249 2.24 -21.61 -20.41
CA LYS A 249 1.89 -20.64 -19.39
C LYS A 249 2.98 -19.60 -19.19
N LYS A 250 4.24 -20.04 -19.14
CA LYS A 250 5.40 -19.15 -19.03
C LYS A 250 5.47 -18.18 -20.21
N GLU A 251 5.25 -18.64 -21.44
CA GLU A 251 5.20 -17.79 -22.63
C GLU A 251 4.06 -16.78 -22.56
N SER A 252 2.87 -17.20 -22.16
CA SER A 252 1.72 -16.31 -21.96
C SER A 252 2.00 -15.22 -20.92
N MET A 253 2.65 -15.58 -19.81
CA MET A 253 3.05 -14.63 -18.75
C MET A 253 4.05 -13.61 -19.28
N PHE A 254 5.05 -14.01 -20.06
CA PHE A 254 6.00 -13.09 -20.69
C PHE A 254 5.34 -12.11 -21.65
N LEU A 255 4.37 -12.57 -22.44
CA LEU A 255 3.61 -11.70 -23.35
C LEU A 255 2.79 -10.66 -22.56
N SER A 256 2.08 -11.11 -21.53
CA SER A 256 1.30 -10.21 -20.65
C SER A 256 2.18 -9.20 -19.93
N LEU A 257 3.33 -9.63 -19.44
CA LEU A 257 4.29 -8.75 -18.77
C LEU A 257 4.84 -7.68 -19.72
N LYS A 258 5.21 -8.06 -20.96
CA LYS A 258 5.68 -7.09 -21.96
C LYS A 258 4.61 -6.04 -22.28
N ASP A 259 3.36 -6.45 -22.48
CA ASP A 259 2.24 -5.52 -22.72
C ASP A 259 2.06 -4.55 -21.53
N ASN A 260 2.13 -5.05 -20.31
CA ASN A 260 2.02 -4.22 -19.10
C ASN A 260 3.20 -3.25 -18.93
N ILE A 261 4.42 -3.65 -19.32
CA ILE A 261 5.60 -2.76 -19.31
C ILE A 261 5.44 -1.65 -20.37
N GLU A 262 4.88 -1.93 -21.53
CA GLU A 262 4.59 -0.88 -22.52
C GLU A 262 3.52 0.11 -22.03
N LYS A 263 2.49 -0.35 -21.31
CA LYS A 263 1.52 0.52 -20.64
C LYS A 263 2.17 1.35 -19.54
N PHE A 264 3.05 0.73 -18.74
CA PHE A 264 3.88 1.41 -17.75
C PHE A 264 4.68 2.56 -18.41
N LYS A 265 5.45 2.27 -19.48
CA LYS A 265 6.23 3.27 -20.20
C LYS A 265 5.36 4.41 -20.74
N SER A 266 4.17 4.08 -21.25
CA SER A 266 3.21 5.07 -21.73
C SER A 266 2.73 6.01 -20.62
N SER A 267 2.47 5.50 -19.42
CA SER A 267 2.10 6.34 -18.25
C SER A 267 3.27 7.21 -17.78
N TYR A 268 4.49 6.66 -17.79
CA TYR A 268 5.70 7.40 -17.43
C TYR A 268 6.04 8.49 -18.47
N ALA A 269 5.71 8.30 -19.73
CA ALA A 269 5.84 9.34 -20.74
C ALA A 269 4.89 10.52 -20.47
N ARG A 270 3.65 10.26 -20.05
CA ARG A 270 2.73 11.33 -19.61
C ARG A 270 3.23 12.03 -18.36
N LEU A 271 3.74 11.28 -17.38
CA LEU A 271 4.37 11.84 -16.19
C LEU A 271 5.56 12.72 -16.57
N LYS A 272 6.42 12.27 -17.51
CA LYS A 272 7.57 13.06 -18.00
C LYS A 272 7.11 14.40 -18.54
N THR A 273 6.06 14.46 -19.36
CA THR A 273 5.48 15.70 -19.86
C THR A 273 5.04 16.63 -18.72
N LEU A 274 4.34 16.14 -17.71
CA LEU A 274 3.95 16.95 -16.54
C LEU A 274 5.15 17.49 -15.78
N VAL A 275 6.21 16.68 -15.59
CA VAL A 275 7.45 17.09 -14.92
C VAL A 275 8.19 18.16 -15.74
N GLU A 276 8.21 18.05 -17.07
CA GLU A 276 8.76 19.07 -17.98
C GLU A 276 8.02 20.41 -17.87
N GLU A 277 6.68 20.38 -17.86
CA GLU A 277 5.84 21.57 -17.69
C GLU A 277 6.09 22.24 -16.33
N ASN A 278 6.13 21.47 -15.24
CA ASN A 278 6.38 21.99 -13.91
C ASN A 278 7.80 22.56 -13.77
N SER A 279 8.79 21.98 -14.44
CA SER A 279 10.19 22.45 -14.44
C SER A 279 10.32 23.87 -15.00
N GLN A 280 9.44 24.29 -15.92
CA GLN A 280 9.47 25.64 -16.50
C GLN A 280 9.05 26.72 -15.49
N ASN A 281 8.27 26.35 -14.47
CA ASN A 281 7.80 27.23 -13.41
C ASN A 281 8.65 27.14 -12.13
N ALA A 282 9.64 26.24 -12.13
CA ALA A 282 10.51 26.00 -10.99
C ALA A 282 11.54 27.11 -10.80
N ARG A 283 11.91 27.38 -9.55
CA ARG A 283 13.02 28.28 -9.21
C ARG A 283 14.35 27.55 -9.37
N GLU A 284 15.38 28.30 -9.73
CA GLU A 284 16.77 27.80 -9.79
C GLU A 284 17.32 27.41 -8.41
#